data_92ebf7354c262f4765aff889ed8e7c18
#
_entry.id   92ebf7354c262f4765aff889ed8e7c18
#
_cell.length_a   1.000
_cell.length_b   1.000
_cell.length_c   1.000
_cell.angle_alpha   90.00
_cell.angle_beta   90.00
_cell.angle_gamma   90.00
#
_symmetry.space_group_name_H-M   'P 1'
#
loop_
_entity.id
_entity.type
_entity.pdbx_description
1 polymer ?
#
loop_
_entity_poly.entity_id
_entity_poly.type
_entity_poly.pdbx_seq_one_letter_code
_entity_poly.pdbx_strand_id
1 'polypeptide(L)'
;ILNYGEWLQRWHSGTVRLLVAAACFTLAALMIRTKRNPHAFLEWKIVRYRYFRPIIFFVILFEIIMSVEHVLETIYYEEVMHYSDLTYETLNQWSLIGAWAGCLFSLGWLKVMTWSHYRLIVIGMSSLCIYCISFYFLVNPDIGYYQLVPPLIFRGFGYAVLCITFMWALHEVM
;
A
#
# COMPACT_ATOMS: atom_id res chain seq x y z
N ILE A 1 18.34 19.29 6.20
CA ILE A 1 19.65 18.58 6.45
C ILE A 1 19.69 17.94 7.84
N LEU A 2 18.95 18.45 8.83
CA LEU A 2 19.00 17.98 10.22
C LEU A 2 18.26 16.64 10.47
N ASN A 3 17.22 16.32 9.74
CA ASN A 3 16.40 15.12 10.02
C ASN A 3 16.98 13.81 9.48
N TYR A 4 17.83 13.83 8.46
CA TYR A 4 18.48 12.60 7.97
C TYR A 4 19.45 11.98 8.99
N GLY A 5 20.08 12.80 9.84
CA GLY A 5 20.95 12.32 10.90
C GLY A 5 20.22 11.54 11.99
N GLU A 6 19.00 11.95 12.35
CA GLU A 6 18.18 11.26 13.36
C GLU A 6 17.66 9.90 12.86
N TRP A 7 17.32 9.79 11.60
CA TRP A 7 16.89 8.51 11.00
C TRP A 7 18.01 7.48 11.01
N LEU A 8 19.24 7.88 10.67
CA LEU A 8 20.41 7.00 10.73
C LEU A 8 20.75 6.61 12.18
N GLN A 9 20.58 7.50 13.15
CA GLN A 9 20.79 7.19 14.58
C GLN A 9 19.72 6.24 15.13
N ARG A 10 18.47 6.29 14.66
CA ARG A 10 17.40 5.33 15.05
C ARG A 10 17.77 3.88 14.70
N TRP A 11 18.45 3.62 13.59
CA TRP A 11 18.92 2.28 13.23
C TRP A 11 19.98 1.74 14.21
N HIS A 12 20.70 2.60 14.90
CA HIS A 12 21.65 2.22 15.94
C HIS A 12 21.01 2.04 17.32
N SER A 13 19.74 2.42 17.50
CA SER A 13 19.07 2.23 18.78
C SER A 13 18.87 0.73 19.06
N GLY A 14 19.22 0.30 20.27
CA GLY A 14 19.08 -1.08 20.72
C GLY A 14 17.64 -1.60 20.54
N THR A 15 16.66 -0.71 20.69
CA THR A 15 15.22 -1.01 20.55
C THR A 15 14.85 -1.41 19.13
N VAL A 16 15.35 -0.71 18.10
CA VAL A 16 15.08 -1.06 16.70
C VAL A 16 15.71 -2.39 16.33
N ARG A 17 16.94 -2.64 16.76
CA ARG A 17 17.60 -3.92 16.54
C ARG A 17 16.85 -5.07 17.21
N LEU A 18 16.36 -4.87 18.41
CA LEU A 18 15.57 -5.86 19.15
C LEU A 18 14.23 -6.16 18.46
N LEU A 19 13.55 -5.12 17.96
CA LEU A 19 12.30 -5.29 17.18
C LEU A 19 12.54 -6.04 15.87
N VAL A 20 13.61 -5.70 15.15
CA VAL A 20 13.97 -6.42 13.91
C VAL A 20 14.33 -7.88 14.22
N ALA A 21 15.12 -8.12 15.27
CA ALA A 21 15.45 -9.50 15.69
C ALA A 21 14.20 -10.28 16.10
N ALA A 22 13.27 -9.66 16.85
CA ALA A 22 12.00 -10.27 17.22
C ALA A 22 11.13 -10.57 16.01
N ALA A 23 11.05 -9.66 15.04
CA ALA A 23 10.33 -9.86 13.78
C ALA A 23 10.94 -11.00 12.94
N CYS A 24 12.25 -11.07 12.84
CA CYS A 24 12.94 -12.18 12.16
C CYS A 24 12.73 -13.51 12.88
N PHE A 25 12.76 -13.52 14.22
CA PHE A 25 12.53 -14.72 15.02
C PHE A 25 11.09 -15.21 14.88
N THR A 26 10.10 -14.32 14.94
CA THR A 26 8.69 -14.68 14.76
C THR A 26 8.41 -15.21 13.34
N LEU A 27 8.99 -14.61 12.31
CA LEU A 27 8.92 -15.12 10.95
C LEU A 27 9.55 -16.50 10.80
N ALA A 28 10.74 -16.71 11.36
CA ALA A 28 11.41 -18.02 11.36
C ALA A 28 10.59 -19.08 12.11
N ALA A 29 10.06 -18.75 13.29
CA ALA A 29 9.19 -19.62 14.07
C ALA A 29 7.91 -19.98 13.30
N LEU A 30 7.30 -19.02 12.62
CA LEU A 30 6.13 -19.20 11.77
C LEU A 30 6.45 -20.13 10.59
N MET A 31 7.58 -19.95 9.93
CA MET A 31 8.05 -20.83 8.86
C MET A 31 8.29 -22.27 9.33
N ILE A 32 8.91 -22.45 10.49
CA ILE A 32 9.17 -23.79 11.07
C ILE A 32 7.84 -24.45 11.45
N ARG A 33 6.93 -23.71 12.08
CA ARG A 33 5.61 -24.21 12.48
C ARG A 33 4.78 -24.62 11.27
N THR A 34 4.81 -23.82 10.20
CA THR A 34 4.09 -24.10 8.96
C THR A 34 4.63 -25.34 8.23
N LYS A 35 5.95 -25.59 8.31
CA LYS A 35 6.55 -26.82 7.75
C LYS A 35 6.18 -28.08 8.54
N ARG A 36 5.93 -27.95 9.84
CA ARG A 36 5.67 -29.11 10.75
C ARG A 36 4.19 -29.50 10.83
N ASN A 37 3.28 -28.60 10.49
CA ASN A 37 1.83 -28.84 10.62
C ASN A 37 1.21 -29.13 9.25
N PRO A 38 0.62 -30.32 9.00
CA PRO A 38 -0.05 -30.64 7.75
C PRO A 38 -1.34 -29.83 7.52
N HIS A 39 -1.88 -29.19 8.56
CA HIS A 39 -3.05 -28.29 8.52
C HIS A 39 -2.64 -26.83 8.71
N ALA A 40 -1.43 -26.46 8.31
CA ALA A 40 -0.98 -25.08 8.40
C ALA A 40 -1.82 -24.20 7.46
N PHE A 41 -2.20 -23.03 7.95
CA PHE A 41 -2.96 -22.01 7.21
C PHE A 41 -2.28 -21.60 5.88
N LEU A 42 -0.98 -21.82 5.76
CA LEU A 42 -0.17 -21.63 4.55
C LEU A 42 0.45 -22.97 4.13
N GLU A 43 -0.16 -23.64 3.18
CA GLU A 43 0.48 -24.80 2.56
C GLU A 43 1.62 -24.34 1.64
N TRP A 44 2.84 -24.81 1.90
CA TRP A 44 3.99 -24.52 1.04
C TRP A 44 3.81 -24.94 -0.42
N LYS A 45 2.86 -25.83 -0.70
CA LYS A 45 2.45 -26.21 -2.05
C LYS A 45 1.94 -25.02 -2.85
N ILE A 46 1.28 -24.03 -2.18
CA ILE A 46 0.72 -22.83 -2.82
C ILE A 46 1.82 -21.98 -3.44
N VAL A 47 2.99 -21.84 -2.77
CA VAL A 47 4.14 -21.09 -3.30
C VAL A 47 4.72 -21.73 -4.58
N ARG A 48 4.47 -23.02 -4.80
CA ARG A 48 4.86 -23.75 -6.02
C ARG A 48 3.92 -23.57 -7.20
N TYR A 49 2.71 -23.05 -6.99
CA TYR A 49 1.78 -22.80 -8.08
C TYR A 49 2.33 -21.75 -9.04
N ARG A 50 2.26 -22.09 -10.36
CA ARG A 50 2.82 -21.25 -11.45
C ARG A 50 2.27 -19.82 -11.45
N TYR A 51 1.01 -19.64 -11.08
CA TYR A 51 0.34 -18.33 -11.08
C TYR A 51 0.48 -17.57 -9.76
N PHE A 52 0.82 -18.21 -8.66
CA PHE A 52 0.95 -17.60 -7.34
C PHE A 52 2.19 -16.70 -7.24
N ARG A 53 3.31 -17.14 -7.81
CA ARG A 53 4.57 -16.39 -7.79
C ARG A 53 4.48 -15.01 -8.43
N PRO A 54 3.93 -14.85 -9.66
CA PRO A 54 3.81 -13.53 -10.27
C PRO A 54 2.86 -12.62 -9.48
N ILE A 55 1.75 -13.14 -8.92
CA ILE A 55 0.83 -12.34 -8.11
C ILE A 55 1.56 -11.77 -6.88
N ILE A 56 2.26 -12.61 -6.11
CA ILE A 56 3.04 -12.14 -4.95
C ILE A 56 4.11 -11.14 -5.36
N PHE A 57 4.81 -11.39 -6.45
CA PHE A 57 5.81 -10.45 -6.95
C PHE A 57 5.20 -9.08 -7.25
N PHE A 58 4.06 -9.03 -7.92
CA PHE A 58 3.34 -7.77 -8.18
C PHE A 58 2.83 -7.12 -6.91
N VAL A 59 2.33 -7.87 -5.93
CA VAL A 59 1.93 -7.32 -4.63
C VAL A 59 3.10 -6.68 -3.91
N ILE A 60 4.23 -7.37 -3.82
CA ILE A 60 5.44 -6.83 -3.17
C ILE A 60 5.94 -5.59 -3.90
N LEU A 61 6.01 -5.62 -5.23
CA LEU A 61 6.43 -4.48 -6.04
C LEU A 61 5.50 -3.28 -5.83
N PHE A 62 4.20 -3.53 -5.81
CA PHE A 62 3.18 -2.52 -5.57
C PHE A 62 3.33 -1.88 -4.18
N GLU A 63 3.51 -2.68 -3.12
CA GLU A 63 3.71 -2.18 -1.76
C GLU A 63 5.01 -1.38 -1.62
N ILE A 64 6.09 -1.77 -2.31
CA ILE A 64 7.33 -0.99 -2.35
C ILE A 64 7.08 0.37 -3.00
N ILE A 65 6.41 0.42 -4.15
CA ILE A 65 6.10 1.67 -4.86
C ILE A 65 5.27 2.59 -3.97
N MET A 66 4.21 2.06 -3.34
CA MET A 66 3.34 2.85 -2.45
C MET A 66 4.07 3.34 -1.20
N SER A 67 5.01 2.57 -0.67
CA SER A 67 5.84 2.98 0.46
C SER A 67 6.79 4.13 0.10
N VAL A 68 7.42 4.07 -1.07
CA VAL A 68 8.30 5.15 -1.58
C VAL A 68 7.49 6.41 -1.83
N GLU A 69 6.31 6.28 -2.44
CA GLU A 69 5.41 7.39 -2.70
C GLU A 69 4.99 8.08 -1.40
N HIS A 70 4.61 7.31 -0.37
CA HIS A 70 4.23 7.87 0.93
C HIS A 70 5.37 8.66 1.60
N VAL A 71 6.61 8.19 1.50
CA VAL A 71 7.78 8.91 2.00
C VAL A 71 8.00 10.22 1.26
N LEU A 72 7.89 10.20 -0.08
CA LEU A 72 8.04 11.40 -0.89
C LEU A 72 6.93 12.44 -0.61
N GLU A 73 5.71 11.97 -0.43
CA GLU A 73 4.56 12.80 -0.08
C GLU A 73 4.76 13.47 1.28
N THR A 74 5.21 12.72 2.29
CA THR A 74 5.50 13.25 3.62
C THR A 74 6.56 14.35 3.56
N ILE A 75 7.67 14.10 2.86
CA ILE A 75 8.74 15.10 2.69
C ILE A 75 8.21 16.36 1.99
N TYR A 76 7.37 16.19 0.97
CA TYR A 76 6.78 17.32 0.25
C TYR A 76 5.89 18.18 1.15
N TYR A 77 5.03 17.57 1.97
CA TYR A 77 4.15 18.31 2.85
C TYR A 77 4.89 18.99 4.01
N GLU A 78 5.91 18.34 4.55
CA GLU A 78 6.68 18.89 5.69
C GLU A 78 7.70 19.94 5.23
N GLU A 79 8.50 19.66 4.20
CA GLU A 79 9.64 20.50 3.82
C GLU A 79 9.26 21.59 2.80
N VAL A 80 8.32 21.33 1.89
CA VAL A 80 7.96 22.27 0.83
C VAL A 80 6.74 23.10 1.21
N MET A 81 5.68 22.44 1.71
CA MET A 81 4.42 23.11 2.06
C MET A 81 4.41 23.64 3.49
N HIS A 82 5.35 23.23 4.32
CA HIS A 82 5.42 23.58 5.75
C HIS A 82 4.11 23.33 6.50
N TYR A 83 3.40 22.26 6.11
CA TYR A 83 2.17 21.87 6.79
C TYR A 83 2.48 21.26 8.16
N SER A 84 1.64 21.56 9.16
CA SER A 84 1.70 20.90 10.45
C SER A 84 1.26 19.42 10.31
N ASP A 85 1.73 18.57 11.23
CA ASP A 85 1.37 17.16 11.31
C ASP A 85 -0.16 16.95 11.28
N LEU A 86 -0.91 17.81 11.99
CA LEU A 86 -2.38 17.76 11.99
C LEU A 86 -2.98 18.04 10.61
N THR A 87 -2.40 18.96 9.85
CA THR A 87 -2.87 19.27 8.49
C THR A 87 -2.59 18.11 7.54
N TYR A 88 -1.43 17.49 7.68
CA TYR A 88 -1.07 16.30 6.91
C TYR A 88 -2.00 15.12 7.24
N GLU A 89 -2.28 14.86 8.52
CA GLU A 89 -3.20 13.81 8.93
C GLU A 89 -4.62 14.03 8.40
N THR A 90 -5.12 15.28 8.43
CA THR A 90 -6.43 15.61 7.87
C THR A 90 -6.49 15.42 6.36
N LEU A 91 -5.40 15.72 5.63
CA LEU A 91 -5.30 15.42 4.20
C LEU A 91 -5.35 13.91 3.95
N ASN A 92 -4.65 13.12 4.75
CA ASN A 92 -4.64 11.67 4.59
C ASN A 92 -6.02 11.02 4.85
N GLN A 93 -6.88 11.65 5.66
CA GLN A 93 -8.28 11.19 5.84
C GLN A 93 -9.08 11.21 4.53
N TRP A 94 -8.81 12.11 3.60
CA TRP A 94 -9.46 12.11 2.29
C TRP A 94 -9.09 10.88 1.46
N SER A 95 -7.87 10.40 1.60
CA SER A 95 -7.47 9.12 1.00
C SER A 95 -8.25 7.94 1.57
N LEU A 96 -8.59 7.95 2.88
CA LEU A 96 -9.44 6.92 3.48
C LEU A 96 -10.86 6.94 2.90
N ILE A 97 -11.42 8.11 2.63
CA ILE A 97 -12.73 8.22 1.96
C ILE A 97 -12.67 7.57 0.57
N GLY A 98 -11.61 7.85 -0.19
CA GLY A 98 -11.34 7.18 -1.46
C GLY A 98 -11.23 5.67 -1.31
N ALA A 99 -10.52 5.19 -0.29
CA ALA A 99 -10.36 3.77 -0.01
C ALA A 99 -11.70 3.09 0.32
N TRP A 100 -12.56 3.72 1.13
CA TRP A 100 -13.90 3.22 1.39
C TRP A 100 -14.74 3.10 0.10
N ALA A 101 -14.71 4.13 -0.74
CA ALA A 101 -15.39 4.08 -2.03
C ALA A 101 -14.85 2.95 -2.92
N GLY A 102 -13.54 2.76 -2.96
CA GLY A 102 -12.87 1.67 -3.69
C GLY A 102 -13.25 0.28 -3.18
N CYS A 103 -13.33 0.11 -1.85
CA CYS A 103 -13.80 -1.13 -1.23
C CYS A 103 -15.23 -1.47 -1.64
N LEU A 104 -16.15 -0.53 -1.50
CA LEU A 104 -17.56 -0.73 -1.85
C LEU A 104 -17.72 -1.01 -3.35
N PHE A 105 -17.01 -0.28 -4.18
CA PHE A 105 -16.99 -0.50 -5.62
C PHE A 105 -16.50 -1.90 -5.97
N SER A 106 -15.37 -2.34 -5.41
CA SER A 106 -14.79 -3.67 -5.69
C SER A 106 -15.71 -4.80 -5.24
N LEU A 107 -16.29 -4.69 -4.04
CA LEU A 107 -17.23 -5.69 -3.52
C LEU A 107 -18.50 -5.76 -4.38
N GLY A 108 -19.05 -4.61 -4.78
CA GLY A 108 -20.18 -4.54 -5.69
C GLY A 108 -19.87 -5.15 -7.05
N TRP A 109 -18.71 -4.85 -7.60
CA TRP A 109 -18.26 -5.39 -8.88
C TRP A 109 -18.09 -6.89 -8.85
N LEU A 110 -17.42 -7.44 -7.84
CA LEU A 110 -17.20 -8.88 -7.67
C LEU A 110 -18.52 -9.64 -7.48
N LYS A 111 -19.52 -9.03 -6.85
CA LYS A 111 -20.84 -9.64 -6.65
C LYS A 111 -21.70 -9.67 -7.91
N VAL A 112 -21.63 -8.64 -8.75
CA VAL A 112 -22.51 -8.46 -9.91
C VAL A 112 -21.89 -9.03 -11.19
N MET A 113 -20.60 -8.85 -11.36
CA MET A 113 -19.88 -9.29 -12.54
C MET A 113 -18.94 -10.43 -12.15
N THR A 114 -19.28 -11.64 -12.47
CA THR A 114 -18.42 -12.83 -12.39
C THR A 114 -17.17 -12.73 -13.30
N TRP A 115 -16.89 -11.57 -13.85
CA TRP A 115 -15.92 -11.34 -14.91
C TRP A 115 -14.69 -10.59 -14.44
N SER A 116 -13.57 -11.22 -14.76
CA SER A 116 -12.23 -10.67 -15.00
C SER A 116 -11.71 -9.65 -13.96
N HIS A 117 -10.98 -10.15 -13.01
CA HIS A 117 -10.09 -9.42 -12.10
C HIS A 117 -9.21 -8.43 -12.87
N TYR A 118 -8.89 -8.73 -14.13
CA TYR A 118 -8.13 -7.85 -15.02
C TYR A 118 -8.75 -6.45 -15.15
N ARG A 119 -10.07 -6.34 -15.28
CA ARG A 119 -10.73 -5.02 -15.37
C ARG A 119 -10.60 -4.21 -14.09
N LEU A 120 -10.71 -4.87 -12.93
CA LEU A 120 -10.50 -4.19 -11.65
C LEU A 120 -9.05 -3.72 -11.49
N ILE A 121 -8.08 -4.52 -11.92
CA ILE A 121 -6.66 -4.11 -11.94
C ILE A 121 -6.48 -2.87 -12.83
N VAL A 122 -7.06 -2.88 -14.02
CA VAL A 122 -6.97 -1.72 -14.93
C VAL A 122 -7.61 -0.48 -14.31
N ILE A 123 -8.77 -0.59 -13.68
CA ILE A 123 -9.45 0.53 -13.01
C ILE A 123 -8.60 1.05 -11.85
N GLY A 124 -8.08 0.18 -11.00
CA GLY A 124 -7.23 0.57 -9.87
C GLY A 124 -5.93 1.25 -10.33
N MET A 125 -5.26 0.67 -11.33
CA MET A 125 -4.05 1.26 -11.91
C MET A 125 -4.34 2.60 -12.60
N SER A 126 -5.44 2.72 -13.34
CA SER A 126 -5.85 3.98 -13.96
C SER A 126 -6.09 5.07 -12.92
N SER A 127 -6.71 4.73 -11.79
CA SER A 127 -6.94 5.66 -10.67
C SER A 127 -5.62 6.16 -10.07
N LEU A 128 -4.65 5.27 -9.87
CA LEU A 128 -3.31 5.66 -9.40
C LEU A 128 -2.55 6.50 -10.42
N CYS A 129 -2.67 6.19 -11.72
CA CYS A 129 -2.09 7.03 -12.76
C CYS A 129 -2.69 8.44 -12.75
N ILE A 130 -4.02 8.57 -12.61
CA ILE A 130 -4.69 9.87 -12.49
C ILE A 130 -4.16 10.62 -11.27
N TYR A 131 -4.01 9.94 -10.13
CA TYR A 131 -3.40 10.53 -8.93
C TYR A 131 -2.00 11.05 -9.22
N CYS A 132 -1.09 10.23 -9.75
CA CYS A 132 0.29 10.61 -10.02
C CYS A 132 0.38 11.79 -11.00
N ILE A 133 -0.41 11.77 -12.07
CA ILE A 133 -0.45 12.85 -13.06
C ILE A 133 -0.98 14.14 -12.42
N SER A 134 -2.10 14.04 -11.68
CA SER A 134 -2.69 15.19 -11.00
C SER A 134 -1.74 15.77 -9.97
N PHE A 135 -1.09 14.92 -9.17
CA PHE A 135 -0.13 15.34 -8.17
C PHE A 135 1.09 16.02 -8.81
N TYR A 136 1.62 15.48 -9.91
CA TYR A 136 2.73 16.08 -10.65
C TYR A 136 2.43 17.51 -11.12
N PHE A 137 1.23 17.77 -11.66
CA PHE A 137 0.83 19.11 -12.08
C PHE A 137 0.51 20.04 -10.91
N LEU A 138 0.18 19.49 -9.77
CA LEU A 138 -0.17 20.23 -8.58
C LEU A 138 1.04 20.49 -7.64
N VAL A 139 2.22 19.95 -7.89
CA VAL A 139 3.44 20.22 -7.11
C VAL A 139 3.88 21.66 -7.33
N ASN A 140 3.32 22.56 -6.50
CA ASN A 140 3.67 23.98 -6.45
C ASN A 140 3.49 24.46 -5.01
N PRO A 141 4.42 25.22 -4.41
CA PRO A 141 4.32 25.72 -3.05
C PRO A 141 3.08 26.59 -2.76
N ASP A 142 2.49 27.18 -3.79
CA ASP A 142 1.31 28.08 -3.65
C ASP A 142 -0.05 27.34 -3.70
N ILE A 143 -0.04 26.01 -3.69
CA ILE A 143 -1.26 25.22 -3.80
C ILE A 143 -2.10 25.28 -2.53
N GLY A 144 -3.40 25.51 -2.72
CA GLY A 144 -4.38 25.47 -1.65
C GLY A 144 -4.71 24.01 -1.22
N TYR A 145 -4.96 23.83 0.08
CA TYR A 145 -5.37 22.55 0.70
C TYR A 145 -6.43 21.78 -0.09
N TYR A 146 -7.48 22.45 -0.55
CA TYR A 146 -8.59 21.81 -1.26
C TYR A 146 -8.24 21.27 -2.65
N GLN A 147 -7.16 21.75 -3.24
CA GLN A 147 -6.72 21.27 -4.55
C GLN A 147 -6.02 19.93 -4.47
N LEU A 148 -5.49 19.57 -3.29
CA LEU A 148 -4.87 18.28 -3.02
C LEU A 148 -5.87 17.16 -2.71
N VAL A 149 -7.10 17.52 -2.35
CA VAL A 149 -8.14 16.54 -1.97
C VAL A 149 -8.51 15.56 -3.10
N PRO A 150 -8.81 16.01 -4.34
CA PRO A 150 -9.19 15.08 -5.41
C PRO A 150 -8.12 14.03 -5.73
N PRO A 151 -6.84 14.37 -5.91
CA PRO A 151 -5.79 13.36 -6.11
C PRO A 151 -5.74 12.32 -4.99
N LEU A 152 -5.84 12.75 -3.72
CA LEU A 152 -5.78 11.85 -2.58
C LEU A 152 -6.95 10.85 -2.55
N ILE A 153 -8.15 11.29 -2.97
CA ILE A 153 -9.30 10.39 -3.12
C ILE A 153 -9.02 9.34 -4.19
N PHE A 154 -8.46 9.74 -5.35
CA PHE A 154 -8.08 8.78 -6.41
C PHE A 154 -6.99 7.81 -5.95
N ARG A 155 -6.02 8.26 -5.15
CA ARG A 155 -5.00 7.40 -4.54
C ARG A 155 -5.65 6.33 -3.68
N GLY A 156 -6.46 6.74 -2.71
CA GLY A 156 -7.14 5.81 -1.79
C GLY A 156 -8.03 4.82 -2.53
N PHE A 157 -8.81 5.29 -3.50
CA PHE A 157 -9.66 4.45 -4.34
C PHE A 157 -8.85 3.40 -5.10
N GLY A 158 -7.81 3.82 -5.82
CA GLY A 158 -6.96 2.92 -6.60
C GLY A 158 -6.27 1.87 -5.75
N TYR A 159 -5.71 2.29 -4.60
CA TYR A 159 -5.08 1.40 -3.64
C TYR A 159 -6.05 0.32 -3.15
N ALA A 160 -7.24 0.70 -2.69
CA ALA A 160 -8.22 -0.23 -2.17
C ALA A 160 -8.73 -1.22 -3.23
N VAL A 161 -8.98 -0.75 -4.46
CA VAL A 161 -9.39 -1.61 -5.58
C VAL A 161 -8.32 -2.65 -5.88
N LEU A 162 -7.06 -2.26 -5.92
CA LEU A 162 -5.94 -3.19 -6.19
C LEU A 162 -5.74 -4.19 -5.05
N CYS A 163 -5.74 -3.73 -3.80
CA CYS A 163 -5.60 -4.61 -2.63
C CYS A 163 -6.68 -5.69 -2.61
N ILE A 164 -7.96 -5.33 -2.79
CA ILE A 164 -9.05 -6.31 -2.81
C ILE A 164 -8.90 -7.26 -3.99
N THR A 165 -8.55 -6.74 -5.15
CA THR A 165 -8.40 -7.57 -6.36
C THR A 165 -7.25 -8.57 -6.21
N PHE A 166 -6.11 -8.16 -5.64
CA PHE A 166 -4.99 -9.05 -5.38
C PHE A 166 -5.31 -10.09 -4.31
N MET A 167 -6.00 -9.70 -3.24
CA MET A 167 -6.44 -10.64 -2.20
C MET A 167 -7.41 -11.68 -2.76
N TRP A 168 -8.34 -11.25 -3.61
CA TRP A 168 -9.27 -12.16 -4.27
C TRP A 168 -8.56 -13.11 -5.26
N ALA A 169 -7.65 -12.57 -6.08
CA ALA A 169 -6.86 -13.39 -7.00
C ALA A 169 -6.00 -14.43 -6.27
N LEU A 170 -5.48 -14.10 -5.10
CA LEU A 170 -4.77 -15.06 -4.24
C LEU A 170 -5.72 -16.14 -3.70
N HIS A 171 -6.94 -15.78 -3.32
CA HIS A 171 -7.94 -16.72 -2.83
C HIS A 171 -8.41 -17.71 -3.91
N GLU A 172 -8.52 -17.28 -5.17
CA GLU A 172 -8.90 -18.19 -6.27
C GLU A 172 -7.82 -19.21 -6.64
N VAL A 173 -6.56 -18.90 -6.33
CA VAL A 173 -5.41 -19.78 -6.59
C VAL A 173 -5.20 -20.78 -5.45
N MET A 174 -5.75 -20.51 -4.27
CA MET A 174 -5.69 -21.39 -3.08
C MET A 174 -6.79 -22.42 -3.10
#